data_c03f9dea082315fad2fc97400b1c0ed4
#
_entry.id   c03f9dea082315fad2fc97400b1c0ed4
#
_cell.length_a   1.000
_cell.length_b   1.000
_cell.length_c   1.000
_cell.angle_alpha   90.00
_cell.angle_beta   90.00
_cell.angle_gamma   90.00
#
_symmetry.space_group_name_H-M   'P 1'
#
loop_
_entity.id
_entity.type
_entity.pdbx_description
1 polymer ?
#
loop_
_entity_poly.entity_id
_entity_poly.type
_entity_poly.pdbx_seq_one_letter_code
_entity_poly.pdbx_strand_id
1 'polypeptide(L)'
;VPPDAARLPGPVPPARLSLAAQPLEDAPESVARGADEVFVAASVMKVHILAALALRVQGALGHRAREVTAQERAWAAAMIERSDNAAANALWQAAGGAAGVTAAGRLLGTARTRAAPDGRWGLSTTTAADQLALLRAVHGRGPRREVLAPWARQWVRHLMGRVVPGQRWGVTAAADPCAEAPGVPQGEVKNGWLPRTATGLWVISSVGRVTAAGRPWLLAVLSDGHTTRQEGVAAVERAARDAVRGLTDRAGRDCRQPGPRSGGAAGPAAGE
;
A
#
# COMPACT_ATOMS: atom_id res chain seq x y z
N VAL A 1 -26.20 4.00 47.65
CA VAL A 1 -26.05 3.43 46.30
C VAL A 1 -24.63 2.88 46.21
N PRO A 2 -24.43 1.56 46.00
CA PRO A 2 -23.10 1.00 45.81
C PRO A 2 -22.50 1.54 44.51
N PRO A 3 -21.14 1.72 44.45
CA PRO A 3 -20.50 2.19 43.24
C PRO A 3 -20.65 1.10 42.17
N ASP A 4 -20.95 1.58 40.97
CA ASP A 4 -21.11 0.81 39.74
C ASP A 4 -19.93 -0.15 39.56
N ALA A 5 -20.19 -1.45 39.60
CA ALA A 5 -19.16 -2.46 39.39
C ALA A 5 -18.66 -2.28 37.94
N ALA A 6 -17.44 -1.78 37.82
CA ALA A 6 -16.77 -1.65 36.54
C ALA A 6 -16.87 -2.98 35.77
N ARG A 7 -17.65 -3.00 34.72
CA ARG A 7 -17.75 -4.15 33.81
C ARG A 7 -16.34 -4.49 33.37
N LEU A 8 -15.84 -5.63 33.80
CA LEU A 8 -14.60 -6.19 33.26
C LEU A 8 -14.72 -6.22 31.73
N PRO A 9 -13.73 -5.73 31.01
CA PRO A 9 -13.77 -5.81 29.55
C PRO A 9 -13.91 -7.27 29.17
N GLY A 10 -14.90 -7.57 28.33
CA GLY A 10 -15.09 -8.90 27.77
C GLY A 10 -13.81 -9.38 27.05
N PRO A 11 -13.73 -10.68 26.67
CA PRO A 11 -12.54 -11.21 26.01
C PRO A 11 -12.21 -10.36 24.79
N VAL A 12 -10.93 -9.95 24.69
CA VAL A 12 -10.42 -9.16 23.55
C VAL A 12 -10.55 -10.03 22.30
N PRO A 13 -11.27 -9.61 21.27
CA PRO A 13 -11.38 -10.38 20.04
C PRO A 13 -9.99 -10.60 19.42
N PRO A 14 -9.75 -11.75 18.76
CA PRO A 14 -8.48 -12.01 18.11
C PRO A 14 -8.21 -10.96 17.02
N ALA A 15 -6.96 -10.61 16.85
CA ALA A 15 -6.55 -9.69 15.79
C ALA A 15 -6.90 -10.29 14.41
N ARG A 16 -7.45 -9.46 13.52
CA ARG A 16 -7.78 -9.84 12.14
C ARG A 16 -6.72 -9.28 11.18
N LEU A 17 -6.46 -10.00 10.11
CA LEU A 17 -5.53 -9.59 9.08
C LEU A 17 -6.03 -10.02 7.69
N SER A 18 -5.97 -9.08 6.77
CA SER A 18 -6.29 -9.26 5.35
C SER A 18 -5.06 -8.91 4.52
N LEU A 19 -4.85 -9.67 3.45
CA LEU A 19 -3.71 -9.53 2.56
C LEU A 19 -4.13 -9.68 1.10
N ALA A 20 -3.57 -8.82 0.23
CA ALA A 20 -3.54 -9.03 -1.21
C ALA A 20 -2.14 -8.67 -1.73
N ALA A 21 -1.54 -9.57 -2.51
CA ALA A 21 -0.22 -9.38 -3.09
C ALA A 21 -0.15 -9.98 -4.48
N GLN A 22 0.56 -9.30 -5.39
CA GLN A 22 0.82 -9.78 -6.75
C GLN A 22 2.09 -9.16 -7.32
N PRO A 23 2.71 -9.78 -8.34
CA PRO A 23 3.76 -9.11 -9.11
C PRO A 23 3.23 -7.81 -9.73
N LEU A 24 4.13 -6.85 -9.95
CA LEU A 24 3.80 -5.64 -10.69
C LEU A 24 3.51 -5.96 -12.17
N GLU A 25 4.17 -6.93 -12.73
CA GLU A 25 3.91 -7.43 -14.08
C GLU A 25 2.56 -8.15 -14.12
N ASP A 26 1.91 -8.18 -15.28
CA ASP A 26 0.68 -8.94 -15.45
C ASP A 26 1.02 -10.44 -15.47
N ALA A 27 0.99 -11.07 -14.32
CA ALA A 27 1.31 -12.46 -14.08
C ALA A 27 0.19 -13.12 -13.26
N PRO A 28 -0.05 -14.43 -13.45
CA PRO A 28 -1.16 -15.12 -12.77
C PRO A 28 -0.90 -15.31 -11.28
N GLU A 29 0.35 -15.20 -10.82
CA GLU A 29 0.69 -15.41 -9.43
C GLU A 29 0.11 -14.31 -8.55
N SER A 30 -0.70 -14.70 -7.60
CA SER A 30 -1.24 -13.79 -6.58
C SER A 30 -1.45 -14.54 -5.28
N VAL A 31 -1.41 -13.80 -4.18
CA VAL A 31 -1.83 -14.29 -2.86
C VAL A 31 -2.91 -13.35 -2.35
N ALA A 32 -4.00 -13.95 -1.92
CA ALA A 32 -5.10 -13.25 -1.27
C ALA A 32 -5.54 -14.04 -0.04
N ARG A 33 -5.69 -13.34 1.09
CA ARG A 33 -6.25 -13.89 2.33
C ARG A 33 -7.22 -12.88 2.89
N GLY A 34 -8.50 -13.21 2.94
CA GLY A 34 -9.55 -12.30 3.39
C GLY A 34 -9.56 -10.97 2.63
N ALA A 35 -9.14 -10.96 1.33
CA ALA A 35 -8.84 -9.75 0.59
C ALA A 35 -10.05 -8.82 0.43
N ASP A 36 -11.25 -9.35 0.57
CA ASP A 36 -12.52 -8.63 0.48
C ASP A 36 -13.09 -8.22 1.85
N GLU A 37 -12.41 -8.59 2.95
CA GLU A 37 -12.81 -8.17 4.28
C GLU A 37 -12.60 -6.66 4.46
N VAL A 38 -13.56 -6.04 5.17
CA VAL A 38 -13.59 -4.60 5.36
C VAL A 38 -12.83 -4.21 6.62
N PHE A 39 -11.93 -3.24 6.48
CA PHE A 39 -11.14 -2.65 7.56
C PHE A 39 -11.23 -1.13 7.54
N VAL A 40 -10.99 -0.50 8.68
CA VAL A 40 -10.76 0.94 8.75
C VAL A 40 -9.43 1.26 8.07
N ALA A 41 -9.46 2.21 7.14
CA ALA A 41 -8.30 2.51 6.29
C ALA A 41 -7.16 3.23 7.06
N ALA A 42 -7.48 4.01 8.08
CA ALA A 42 -6.52 4.91 8.70
C ALA A 42 -5.76 5.73 7.62
N SER A 43 -4.46 5.93 7.78
CA SER A 43 -3.66 6.76 6.86
C SER A 43 -3.34 6.14 5.50
N VAL A 44 -3.70 4.88 5.22
CA VAL A 44 -3.59 4.37 3.83
C VAL A 44 -4.61 5.06 2.91
N MET A 45 -5.70 5.62 3.48
CA MET A 45 -6.67 6.44 2.75
C MET A 45 -6.04 7.66 2.06
N LYS A 46 -4.89 8.13 2.52
CA LYS A 46 -4.17 9.28 1.95
C LYS A 46 -3.73 9.05 0.49
N VAL A 47 -3.49 7.80 0.09
CA VAL A 47 -3.21 7.47 -1.31
C VAL A 47 -4.47 7.66 -2.17
N HIS A 48 -5.65 7.29 -1.68
CA HIS A 48 -6.92 7.56 -2.35
C HIS A 48 -7.19 9.06 -2.48
N ILE A 49 -6.94 9.83 -1.42
CA ILE A 49 -7.10 11.30 -1.42
C ILE A 49 -6.21 11.91 -2.52
N LEU A 50 -4.95 11.51 -2.58
CA LEU A 50 -4.01 12.02 -3.59
C LEU A 50 -4.42 11.62 -5.01
N ALA A 51 -4.83 10.37 -5.22
CA ALA A 51 -5.32 9.90 -6.52
C ALA A 51 -6.62 10.63 -6.94
N ALA A 52 -7.53 10.89 -6.01
CA ALA A 52 -8.76 11.65 -6.26
C ALA A 52 -8.45 13.11 -6.66
N LEU A 53 -7.52 13.76 -5.97
CA LEU A 53 -7.04 15.09 -6.36
C LEU A 53 -6.43 15.07 -7.76
N ALA A 54 -5.58 14.08 -8.05
CA ALA A 54 -4.94 13.96 -9.36
C ALA A 54 -5.99 13.77 -10.48
N LEU A 55 -6.99 12.94 -10.28
CA LEU A 55 -8.12 12.76 -11.21
C LEU A 55 -8.89 14.06 -11.44
N ARG A 56 -9.16 14.81 -10.38
CA ARG A 56 -9.83 16.11 -10.48
C ARG A 56 -9.00 17.12 -11.28
N VAL A 57 -7.71 17.20 -11.00
CA VAL A 57 -6.77 18.13 -11.64
C VAL A 57 -6.54 17.79 -13.11
N GLN A 58 -6.48 16.50 -13.48
CA GLN A 58 -6.35 16.09 -14.88
C GLN A 58 -7.63 16.27 -15.72
N GLY A 59 -8.72 16.77 -15.12
CA GLY A 59 -9.97 17.02 -15.83
C GLY A 59 -10.95 15.84 -15.85
N ALA A 60 -10.69 14.80 -15.07
CA ALA A 60 -11.67 13.72 -14.86
C ALA A 60 -12.84 14.19 -13.96
N LEU A 61 -13.87 13.36 -13.82
CA LEU A 61 -15.03 13.62 -12.96
C LEU A 61 -15.80 14.90 -13.29
N GLY A 62 -15.80 15.31 -14.57
CA GLY A 62 -16.53 16.51 -15.02
C GLY A 62 -15.89 17.84 -14.66
N HIS A 63 -14.65 17.82 -14.20
CA HIS A 63 -13.87 19.03 -13.92
C HIS A 63 -13.05 19.47 -15.14
N ARG A 64 -12.79 20.78 -15.24
CA ARG A 64 -11.82 21.30 -16.19
C ARG A 64 -10.40 20.94 -15.74
N ALA A 65 -9.57 20.46 -16.65
CA ALA A 65 -8.16 20.20 -16.37
C ALA A 65 -7.44 21.49 -15.94
N ARG A 66 -6.54 21.38 -14.98
CA ARG A 66 -5.68 22.47 -14.49
C ARG A 66 -4.35 21.90 -13.96
N GLU A 67 -3.42 22.76 -13.68
CA GLU A 67 -2.21 22.36 -12.98
C GLU A 67 -2.45 22.14 -11.48
N VAL A 68 -1.62 21.27 -10.90
CA VAL A 68 -1.49 21.14 -9.43
C VAL A 68 -0.84 22.43 -8.92
N THR A 69 -1.45 23.09 -7.95
CA THR A 69 -0.89 24.32 -7.37
C THR A 69 0.35 24.00 -6.52
N ALA A 70 1.21 25.01 -6.29
CA ALA A 70 2.36 24.87 -5.41
C ALA A 70 1.95 24.43 -3.99
N GLN A 71 0.84 24.97 -3.49
CA GLN A 71 0.30 24.62 -2.17
C GLN A 71 -0.19 23.19 -2.11
N GLU A 72 -0.90 22.69 -3.13
CA GLU A 72 -1.33 21.29 -3.22
C GLU A 72 -0.13 20.34 -3.29
N ARG A 73 0.93 20.71 -4.00
CA ARG A 73 2.19 19.93 -4.03
C ARG A 73 2.82 19.85 -2.63
N ALA A 74 2.90 20.97 -1.92
CA ALA A 74 3.44 21.00 -0.56
C ALA A 74 2.62 20.14 0.42
N TRP A 75 1.28 20.25 0.36
CA TRP A 75 0.40 19.42 1.17
C TRP A 75 0.50 17.92 0.79
N ALA A 76 0.60 17.59 -0.49
CA ALA A 76 0.75 16.20 -0.92
C ALA A 76 2.05 15.57 -0.39
N ALA A 77 3.16 16.30 -0.44
CA ALA A 77 4.42 15.86 0.14
C ALA A 77 4.29 15.65 1.66
N ALA A 78 3.74 16.63 2.39
CA ALA A 78 3.52 16.50 3.84
C ALA A 78 2.61 15.30 4.18
N MET A 79 1.50 15.16 3.44
CA MET A 79 0.51 14.10 3.65
C MET A 79 1.07 12.70 3.42
N ILE A 80 1.84 12.50 2.36
CA ILE A 80 2.34 11.16 2.00
C ILE A 80 3.65 10.86 2.72
N GLU A 81 4.63 11.75 2.66
CA GLU A 81 5.98 11.50 3.17
C GLU A 81 6.04 11.46 4.69
N ARG A 82 5.28 12.32 5.38
CA ARG A 82 5.25 12.43 6.85
C ARG A 82 3.92 12.00 7.47
N SER A 83 2.96 11.62 6.64
CA SER A 83 1.60 11.28 7.10
C SER A 83 0.89 12.42 7.83
N ASP A 84 1.15 13.68 7.44
CA ASP A 84 0.55 14.86 8.05
C ASP A 84 -0.98 14.86 7.90
N ASN A 85 -1.69 15.12 9.02
CA ASN A 85 -3.14 15.08 9.04
C ASN A 85 -3.77 16.42 8.62
N ALA A 86 -3.11 17.55 8.90
CA ALA A 86 -3.63 18.86 8.47
C ALA A 86 -3.56 18.97 6.94
N ALA A 87 -2.46 18.54 6.34
CA ALA A 87 -2.33 18.44 4.90
C ALA A 87 -3.37 17.48 4.28
N ALA A 88 -3.65 16.35 4.94
CA ALA A 88 -4.69 15.43 4.50
C ALA A 88 -6.08 16.04 4.56
N ASN A 89 -6.41 16.84 5.58
CA ASN A 89 -7.67 17.56 5.67
C ASN A 89 -7.83 18.56 4.51
N ALA A 90 -6.77 19.34 4.23
CA ALA A 90 -6.78 20.30 3.13
C ALA A 90 -6.98 19.61 1.77
N LEU A 91 -6.24 18.53 1.52
CA LEU A 91 -6.35 17.79 0.26
C LEU A 91 -7.64 16.99 0.13
N TRP A 92 -8.21 16.53 1.23
CA TRP A 92 -9.55 15.95 1.24
C TRP A 92 -10.60 16.92 0.70
N GLN A 93 -10.57 18.17 1.17
CA GLN A 93 -11.46 19.22 0.67
C GLN A 93 -11.16 19.54 -0.82
N ALA A 94 -9.89 19.68 -1.17
CA ALA A 94 -9.47 19.95 -2.55
C ALA A 94 -9.87 18.82 -3.52
N ALA A 95 -9.91 17.57 -3.06
CA ALA A 95 -10.35 16.39 -3.82
C ALA A 95 -11.89 16.30 -3.94
N GLY A 96 -12.66 17.18 -3.28
CA GLY A 96 -14.13 17.18 -3.28
C GLY A 96 -14.76 16.38 -2.13
N GLY A 97 -14.04 16.20 -1.04
CA GLY A 97 -14.52 15.52 0.16
C GLY A 97 -14.91 14.06 -0.10
N ALA A 98 -15.85 13.55 0.69
CA ALA A 98 -16.31 12.16 0.57
C ALA A 98 -16.89 11.85 -0.82
N ALA A 99 -17.62 12.80 -1.42
CA ALA A 99 -18.22 12.62 -2.74
C ALA A 99 -17.15 12.49 -3.83
N GLY A 100 -16.13 13.38 -3.84
CA GLY A 100 -15.05 13.37 -4.81
C GLY A 100 -14.19 12.11 -4.70
N VAL A 101 -13.84 11.71 -3.47
CA VAL A 101 -13.06 10.49 -3.23
C VAL A 101 -13.85 9.24 -3.61
N THR A 102 -15.17 9.20 -3.36
CA THR A 102 -16.04 8.09 -3.79
C THR A 102 -16.13 8.01 -5.32
N ALA A 103 -16.30 9.15 -5.98
CA ALA A 103 -16.34 9.19 -7.45
C ALA A 103 -15.01 8.74 -8.06
N ALA A 104 -13.88 9.20 -7.52
CA ALA A 104 -12.55 8.74 -7.89
C ALA A 104 -12.38 7.23 -7.70
N GLY A 105 -12.84 6.70 -6.56
CA GLY A 105 -12.79 5.27 -6.26
C GLY A 105 -13.50 4.41 -7.30
N ARG A 106 -14.62 4.85 -7.84
CA ARG A 106 -15.33 4.14 -8.93
C ARG A 106 -14.46 4.06 -10.20
N LEU A 107 -13.78 5.13 -10.57
CA LEU A 107 -12.88 5.14 -11.71
C LEU A 107 -11.65 4.24 -11.46
N LEU A 108 -11.10 4.27 -10.26
CA LEU A 108 -9.92 3.50 -9.85
C LEU A 108 -10.22 2.00 -9.65
N GLY A 109 -11.50 1.60 -9.62
CA GLY A 109 -11.90 0.22 -9.39
C GLY A 109 -11.90 -0.20 -7.92
N THR A 110 -11.97 0.75 -6.99
CA THR A 110 -11.99 0.51 -5.55
C THR A 110 -13.44 0.56 -5.01
N ALA A 111 -14.27 -0.35 -5.52
CA ALA A 111 -15.71 -0.30 -5.34
C ALA A 111 -16.21 -0.58 -3.91
N ARG A 112 -15.39 -1.21 -3.08
CA ARG A 112 -15.72 -1.51 -1.67
C ARG A 112 -15.15 -0.47 -0.70
N THR A 113 -14.31 0.45 -1.17
CA THR A 113 -13.81 1.56 -0.35
C THR A 113 -14.93 2.56 -0.14
N ARG A 114 -15.20 2.90 1.11
CA ARG A 114 -16.23 3.84 1.53
C ARG A 114 -15.60 5.03 2.21
N ALA A 115 -15.69 6.19 1.57
CA ALA A 115 -15.26 7.44 2.16
C ALA A 115 -16.14 7.77 3.37
N ALA A 116 -15.53 8.04 4.53
CA ALA A 116 -16.27 8.44 5.71
C ALA A 116 -16.92 9.82 5.47
N PRO A 117 -18.17 10.03 5.90
CA PRO A 117 -18.76 11.37 5.93
C PRO A 117 -18.00 12.28 6.89
N ASP A 118 -18.36 13.54 6.95
CA ASP A 118 -17.94 14.51 7.97
C ASP A 118 -16.42 14.78 8.01
N GLY A 119 -15.71 14.53 6.90
CA GLY A 119 -14.26 14.79 6.82
C GLY A 119 -13.37 13.86 7.65
N ARG A 120 -13.94 12.87 8.35
CA ARG A 120 -13.20 11.88 9.14
C ARG A 120 -12.56 10.80 8.24
N TRP A 121 -11.83 11.22 7.22
CA TRP A 121 -11.24 10.35 6.20
C TRP A 121 -10.47 9.14 6.79
N GLY A 122 -9.84 9.28 7.96
CA GLY A 122 -9.15 8.17 8.64
C GLY A 122 -10.07 7.04 9.10
N LEU A 123 -11.38 7.29 9.23
CA LEU A 123 -12.42 6.30 9.52
C LEU A 123 -13.08 5.74 8.27
N SER A 124 -12.66 6.14 7.08
CA SER A 124 -13.06 5.48 5.84
C SER A 124 -12.73 4.00 5.91
N THR A 125 -13.52 3.18 5.22
CA THR A 125 -13.30 1.74 5.18
C THR A 125 -12.80 1.30 3.80
N THR A 126 -12.02 0.24 3.77
CA THR A 126 -11.43 -0.30 2.55
C THR A 126 -11.20 -1.81 2.67
N THR A 127 -10.77 -2.45 1.59
CA THR A 127 -10.37 -3.86 1.54
C THR A 127 -8.95 -3.99 0.98
N ALA A 128 -8.26 -5.09 1.25
CA ALA A 128 -6.94 -5.33 0.67
C ALA A 128 -7.02 -5.45 -0.87
N ALA A 129 -8.11 -6.01 -1.40
CA ALA A 129 -8.36 -6.06 -2.84
C ALA A 129 -8.47 -4.66 -3.47
N ASP A 130 -9.21 -3.73 -2.83
CA ASP A 130 -9.34 -2.35 -3.31
C ASP A 130 -8.00 -1.59 -3.23
N GLN A 131 -7.23 -1.79 -2.16
CA GLN A 131 -5.91 -1.18 -2.03
C GLN A 131 -4.96 -1.70 -3.12
N LEU A 132 -5.02 -2.99 -3.45
CA LEU A 132 -4.25 -3.56 -4.55
C LEU A 132 -4.71 -3.00 -5.91
N ALA A 133 -6.01 -2.83 -6.13
CA ALA A 133 -6.56 -2.20 -7.34
C ALA A 133 -6.08 -0.75 -7.50
N LEU A 134 -6.06 0.03 -6.41
CA LEU A 134 -5.49 1.38 -6.40
C LEU A 134 -4.00 1.38 -6.77
N LEU A 135 -3.21 0.50 -6.16
CA LEU A 135 -1.79 0.36 -6.47
C LEU A 135 -1.57 0.00 -7.93
N ARG A 136 -2.37 -0.91 -8.51
CA ARG A 136 -2.31 -1.24 -9.94
C ARG A 136 -2.56 0.00 -10.81
N ALA A 137 -3.58 0.79 -10.51
CA ALA A 137 -3.86 2.03 -11.25
C ALA A 137 -2.71 3.05 -11.12
N VAL A 138 -2.15 3.22 -9.93
CA VAL A 138 -0.98 4.08 -9.65
C VAL A 138 0.26 3.63 -10.43
N HIS A 139 0.42 2.32 -10.65
CA HIS A 139 1.54 1.79 -11.42
C HIS A 139 1.24 1.59 -12.91
N GLY A 140 0.06 1.99 -13.38
CA GLY A 140 -0.33 1.85 -14.79
C GLY A 140 -0.48 0.38 -15.20
N ARG A 141 -1.08 -0.44 -14.35
CA ARG A 141 -1.32 -1.87 -14.56
C ARG A 141 -2.81 -2.20 -14.47
N GLY A 142 -3.16 -3.34 -15.06
CA GLY A 142 -4.52 -3.86 -15.02
C GLY A 142 -5.55 -3.05 -15.82
N PRO A 143 -6.86 -3.32 -15.63
CA PRO A 143 -7.93 -2.75 -16.45
C PRO A 143 -8.12 -1.23 -16.25
N ARG A 144 -7.56 -0.65 -15.19
CA ARG A 144 -7.63 0.78 -14.87
C ARG A 144 -6.30 1.52 -15.11
N ARG A 145 -5.38 0.95 -15.89
CA ARG A 145 -4.03 1.48 -16.12
C ARG A 145 -3.99 2.90 -16.71
N GLU A 146 -5.02 3.32 -17.41
CA GLU A 146 -5.09 4.64 -18.08
C GLU A 146 -5.91 5.68 -17.33
N VAL A 147 -6.54 5.30 -16.21
CA VAL A 147 -7.39 6.21 -15.42
C VAL A 147 -6.61 7.38 -14.86
N LEU A 148 -5.38 7.14 -14.38
CA LEU A 148 -4.45 8.18 -13.95
C LEU A 148 -3.49 8.52 -15.11
N ALA A 149 -3.36 9.80 -15.42
CA ALA A 149 -2.38 10.29 -16.38
C ALA A 149 -0.94 9.91 -15.98
N PRO A 150 0.01 9.75 -16.91
CA PRO A 150 1.39 9.37 -16.60
C PRO A 150 2.05 10.23 -15.51
N TRP A 151 1.88 11.56 -15.57
CA TRP A 151 2.41 12.49 -14.57
C TRP A 151 1.81 12.24 -13.17
N ALA A 152 0.51 11.94 -13.10
CA ALA A 152 -0.19 11.69 -11.84
C ALA A 152 0.33 10.40 -11.18
N ARG A 153 0.49 9.34 -11.97
CA ARG A 153 1.09 8.08 -11.50
C ARG A 153 2.51 8.30 -10.97
N GLN A 154 3.33 9.00 -11.75
CA GLN A 154 4.71 9.32 -11.33
C GLN A 154 4.73 10.14 -10.05
N TRP A 155 3.85 11.13 -9.90
CA TRP A 155 3.76 11.97 -8.72
C TRP A 155 3.41 11.17 -7.46
N VAL A 156 2.35 10.33 -7.52
CA VAL A 156 1.96 9.47 -6.38
C VAL A 156 3.10 8.54 -5.98
N ARG A 157 3.71 7.86 -6.94
CA ARG A 157 4.82 6.93 -6.70
C ARG A 157 6.04 7.63 -6.13
N HIS A 158 6.40 8.79 -6.68
CA HIS A 158 7.52 9.58 -6.17
C HIS A 158 7.35 9.91 -4.69
N LEU A 159 6.18 10.39 -4.28
CA LEU A 159 5.91 10.72 -2.89
C LEU A 159 5.92 9.47 -1.99
N MET A 160 5.35 8.35 -2.44
CA MET A 160 5.37 7.08 -1.70
C MET A 160 6.81 6.53 -1.54
N GLY A 161 7.71 6.80 -2.48
CA GLY A 161 9.13 6.45 -2.40
C GLY A 161 9.93 7.33 -1.41
N ARG A 162 9.41 8.49 -1.04
CA ARG A 162 10.07 9.48 -0.17
C ARG A 162 9.57 9.50 1.28
N VAL A 163 8.80 8.49 1.66
CA VAL A 163 8.31 8.38 3.04
C VAL A 163 9.49 8.40 4.02
N VAL A 164 9.38 9.22 5.07
CA VAL A 164 10.44 9.39 6.07
C VAL A 164 10.84 8.07 6.75
N PRO A 165 12.10 7.90 7.16
CA PRO A 165 12.61 6.63 7.70
C PRO A 165 11.75 6.03 8.82
N GLY A 166 11.28 6.83 9.78
CA GLY A 166 10.45 6.38 10.90
C GLY A 166 9.06 5.83 10.50
N GLN A 167 8.68 5.96 9.24
CA GLN A 167 7.44 5.42 8.69
C GLN A 167 7.67 4.38 7.58
N ARG A 168 8.90 3.91 7.37
CA ARG A 168 9.24 2.86 6.41
C ARG A 168 9.22 1.48 7.07
N TRP A 169 8.03 1.05 7.47
CA TRP A 169 7.75 -0.26 8.05
C TRP A 169 6.62 -0.95 7.26
N GLY A 170 6.20 -2.12 7.68
CA GLY A 170 5.10 -2.85 7.07
C GLY A 170 5.50 -3.59 5.80
N VAL A 171 4.91 -3.26 4.64
CA VAL A 171 5.21 -3.97 3.39
C VAL A 171 6.67 -3.85 2.97
N THR A 172 7.38 -2.80 3.36
CA THR A 172 8.81 -2.64 3.09
C THR A 172 9.69 -3.69 3.77
N ALA A 173 9.20 -4.35 4.81
CA ALA A 173 9.90 -5.46 5.45
C ALA A 173 10.02 -6.72 4.55
N ALA A 174 9.25 -6.77 3.46
CA ALA A 174 9.34 -7.82 2.45
C ALA A 174 10.33 -7.49 1.32
N ALA A 175 10.92 -6.28 1.31
CA ALA A 175 11.95 -5.93 0.34
C ALA A 175 13.21 -6.78 0.53
N ASP A 176 13.84 -7.14 -0.57
CA ASP A 176 15.09 -7.84 -0.56
C ASP A 176 16.23 -6.88 -0.10
N PRO A 177 16.94 -7.20 0.99
CA PRO A 177 18.06 -6.38 1.43
C PRO A 177 19.19 -6.30 0.40
N CYS A 178 19.27 -7.25 -0.52
CA CYS A 178 20.27 -7.28 -1.60
C CYS A 178 19.83 -6.47 -2.85
N ALA A 179 18.59 -5.95 -2.90
CA ALA A 179 18.07 -5.18 -4.05
C ALA A 179 18.54 -3.71 -4.06
N GLU A 180 19.59 -3.36 -3.36
CA GLU A 180 20.13 -2.01 -3.29
C GLU A 180 20.85 -1.61 -4.58
N ALA A 181 20.10 -1.09 -5.55
CA ALA A 181 20.73 -0.22 -6.54
C ALA A 181 20.82 1.19 -5.91
N PRO A 182 21.99 1.83 -5.90
CA PRO A 182 22.15 3.19 -5.39
C PRO A 182 21.15 4.15 -6.06
N GLY A 183 20.37 4.88 -5.27
CA GLY A 183 19.41 5.88 -5.78
C GLY A 183 18.02 5.35 -6.16
N VAL A 184 17.76 4.05 -6.11
CA VAL A 184 16.41 3.50 -6.29
C VAL A 184 15.75 3.28 -4.92
N PRO A 185 14.59 3.90 -4.62
CA PRO A 185 13.88 3.62 -3.37
C PRO A 185 13.57 2.12 -3.28
N GLN A 186 13.97 1.46 -2.18
CA GLN A 186 13.73 0.04 -1.90
C GLN A 186 12.23 -0.33 -1.91
N GLY A 187 11.37 0.66 -1.87
CA GLY A 187 9.92 0.51 -1.91
C GLY A 187 9.20 1.83 -1.88
N GLU A 188 8.00 1.78 -2.39
CA GLU A 188 7.01 2.85 -2.31
C GLU A 188 5.99 2.39 -1.26
N VAL A 189 5.74 3.17 -0.22
CA VAL A 189 4.90 2.73 0.90
C VAL A 189 3.99 3.84 1.40
N LYS A 190 2.80 3.47 1.86
CA LYS A 190 1.99 4.27 2.75
C LYS A 190 1.48 3.41 3.89
N ASN A 191 1.78 3.82 5.09
CA ASN A 191 1.33 3.16 6.30
C ASN A 191 0.15 3.89 6.93
N GLY A 192 -0.67 3.14 7.65
CA GLY A 192 -1.79 3.63 8.43
C GLY A 192 -1.82 2.99 9.80
N TRP A 193 -2.05 3.78 10.83
CA TRP A 193 -2.28 3.31 12.19
C TRP A 193 -3.30 4.20 12.89
N LEU A 194 -4.13 3.60 13.72
CA LEU A 194 -5.17 4.30 14.45
C LEU A 194 -5.52 3.54 15.74
N PRO A 195 -5.38 4.15 16.93
CA PRO A 195 -5.99 3.61 18.13
C PRO A 195 -7.50 3.81 18.06
N ARG A 196 -8.26 2.75 18.34
CA ARG A 196 -9.74 2.80 18.34
C ARG A 196 -10.23 3.06 19.76
N THR A 197 -10.73 4.27 20.02
CA THR A 197 -11.25 4.67 21.34
C THR A 197 -12.34 3.74 21.86
N ALA A 198 -13.17 3.20 20.97
CA ALA A 198 -14.26 2.31 21.33
C ALA A 198 -13.79 0.93 21.85
N THR A 199 -12.61 0.47 21.50
CA THR A 199 -12.11 -0.87 21.83
C THR A 199 -10.76 -0.85 22.55
N GLY A 200 -10.04 0.27 22.55
CA GLY A 200 -8.64 0.36 23.02
C GLY A 200 -7.63 -0.34 22.10
N LEU A 201 -8.10 -0.95 20.99
CA LEU A 201 -7.25 -1.74 20.09
C LEU A 201 -6.76 -0.92 18.90
N TRP A 202 -5.69 -1.40 18.28
CA TRP A 202 -5.03 -0.72 17.17
C TRP A 202 -5.45 -1.30 15.81
N VAL A 203 -5.68 -0.39 14.87
CA VAL A 203 -5.69 -0.66 13.43
C VAL A 203 -4.28 -0.40 12.91
N ILE A 204 -3.72 -1.36 12.18
CA ILE A 204 -2.40 -1.25 11.54
C ILE A 204 -2.51 -1.72 10.10
N SER A 205 -2.12 -0.87 9.15
CA SER A 205 -2.21 -1.16 7.72
C SER A 205 -0.97 -0.68 6.99
N SER A 206 -0.60 -1.37 5.93
CA SER A 206 0.53 -1.00 5.08
C SER A 206 0.23 -1.40 3.64
N VAL A 207 0.46 -0.47 2.71
CA VAL A 207 0.25 -0.70 1.27
C VAL A 207 1.41 -0.12 0.48
N GLY A 208 1.80 -0.78 -0.61
CA GLY A 208 2.89 -0.26 -1.42
C GLY A 208 3.45 -1.22 -2.44
N ARG A 209 4.58 -0.81 -3.00
CA ARG A 209 5.39 -1.59 -3.94
C ARG A 209 6.74 -1.85 -3.30
N VAL A 210 7.21 -3.09 -3.39
CA VAL A 210 8.56 -3.48 -2.97
C VAL A 210 9.25 -4.26 -4.09
N THR A 211 10.58 -4.31 -4.06
CA THR A 211 11.35 -5.24 -4.89
C THR A 211 11.86 -6.37 -4.01
N ALA A 212 11.56 -7.60 -4.39
CA ALA A 212 12.01 -8.78 -3.69
C ALA A 212 12.26 -9.91 -4.70
N ALA A 213 13.34 -10.69 -4.50
CA ALA A 213 13.82 -11.71 -5.44
C ALA A 213 13.96 -11.16 -6.88
N GLY A 214 14.49 -9.95 -7.02
CA GLY A 214 14.70 -9.28 -8.30
C GLY A 214 13.42 -8.85 -9.03
N ARG A 215 12.23 -8.96 -8.42
CA ARG A 215 10.93 -8.58 -9.02
C ARG A 215 10.21 -7.52 -8.19
N PRO A 216 9.49 -6.61 -8.83
CA PRO A 216 8.60 -5.68 -8.14
C PRO A 216 7.26 -6.34 -7.80
N TRP A 217 6.81 -6.15 -6.55
CA TRP A 217 5.56 -6.66 -6.00
C TRP A 217 4.68 -5.53 -5.51
N LEU A 218 3.37 -5.65 -5.71
CA LEU A 218 2.36 -4.81 -5.08
C LEU A 218 1.76 -5.57 -3.89
N LEU A 219 1.72 -4.92 -2.72
CA LEU A 219 1.21 -5.51 -1.50
C LEU A 219 0.24 -4.56 -0.80
N ALA A 220 -0.82 -5.13 -0.27
CA ALA A 220 -1.75 -4.48 0.64
C ALA A 220 -1.99 -5.40 1.84
N VAL A 221 -1.64 -4.95 3.04
CA VAL A 221 -1.89 -5.66 4.30
C VAL A 221 -2.68 -4.75 5.20
N LEU A 222 -3.86 -5.19 5.61
CA LEU A 222 -4.77 -4.49 6.51
C LEU A 222 -5.00 -5.35 7.75
N SER A 223 -4.98 -4.74 8.91
CA SER A 223 -5.23 -5.47 10.16
C SER A 223 -5.86 -4.59 11.23
N ASP A 224 -6.54 -5.22 12.19
CA ASP A 224 -7.10 -4.59 13.39
C ASP A 224 -7.11 -5.56 14.57
N GLY A 225 -7.49 -5.07 15.75
CA GLY A 225 -7.62 -5.90 16.94
C GLY A 225 -6.31 -6.11 17.71
N HIS A 226 -5.25 -5.35 17.42
CA HIS A 226 -3.97 -5.46 18.13
C HIS A 226 -4.00 -4.70 19.46
N THR A 227 -3.42 -5.27 20.51
CA THR A 227 -3.34 -4.63 21.83
C THR A 227 -2.34 -3.49 21.85
N THR A 228 -1.29 -3.60 21.03
CA THR A 228 -0.28 -2.53 20.87
C THR A 228 -0.02 -2.22 19.39
N ARG A 229 0.44 -1.00 19.12
CA ARG A 229 0.92 -0.62 17.79
C ARG A 229 2.06 -1.54 17.32
N GLN A 230 2.97 -1.88 18.23
CA GLN A 230 4.15 -2.69 17.92
C GLN A 230 3.78 -4.12 17.48
N GLU A 231 2.85 -4.76 18.19
CA GLU A 231 2.33 -6.07 17.79
C GLU A 231 1.71 -6.05 16.40
N GLY A 232 0.89 -5.02 16.11
CA GLY A 232 0.27 -4.86 14.81
C GLY A 232 1.29 -4.64 13.69
N VAL A 233 2.32 -3.81 13.91
CA VAL A 233 3.41 -3.61 12.96
C VAL A 233 4.12 -4.94 12.68
N ALA A 234 4.50 -5.67 13.72
CA ALA A 234 5.17 -6.97 13.58
C ALA A 234 4.31 -8.00 12.83
N ALA A 235 2.98 -8.00 13.06
CA ALA A 235 2.05 -8.88 12.36
C ALA A 235 1.97 -8.54 10.85
N VAL A 236 1.85 -7.26 10.51
CA VAL A 236 1.80 -6.77 9.12
C VAL A 236 3.10 -7.09 8.39
N GLU A 237 4.26 -6.87 9.03
CA GLU A 237 5.57 -7.18 8.46
C GLU A 237 5.78 -8.68 8.21
N ARG A 238 5.37 -9.53 9.15
CA ARG A 238 5.41 -10.99 8.94
C ARG A 238 4.55 -11.39 7.76
N ALA A 239 3.31 -10.90 7.70
CA ALA A 239 2.39 -11.22 6.61
C ALA A 239 2.94 -10.79 5.24
N ALA A 240 3.58 -9.63 5.16
CA ALA A 240 4.20 -9.15 3.93
C ALA A 240 5.37 -10.05 3.49
N ARG A 241 6.26 -10.42 4.42
CA ARG A 241 7.39 -11.34 4.14
C ARG A 241 6.90 -12.71 3.69
N ASP A 242 5.91 -13.28 4.39
CA ASP A 242 5.39 -14.61 4.09
C ASP A 242 4.68 -14.65 2.73
N ALA A 243 3.95 -13.58 2.38
CA ALA A 243 3.31 -13.47 1.07
C ALA A 243 4.33 -13.49 -0.08
N VAL A 244 5.37 -12.69 0.00
CA VAL A 244 6.42 -12.62 -1.03
C VAL A 244 7.19 -13.94 -1.09
N ARG A 245 7.59 -14.51 0.05
CA ARG A 245 8.27 -15.81 0.11
C ARG A 245 7.44 -16.91 -0.56
N GLY A 246 6.16 -17.04 -0.18
CA GLY A 246 5.28 -18.05 -0.77
C GLY A 246 5.06 -17.89 -2.28
N LEU A 247 5.18 -16.66 -2.81
CA LEU A 247 5.11 -16.40 -4.24
C LEU A 247 6.44 -16.68 -4.96
N THR A 248 7.56 -16.35 -4.34
CA THR A 248 8.90 -16.60 -4.90
C THR A 248 9.26 -18.07 -4.91
N ASP A 249 8.92 -18.83 -3.87
CA ASP A 249 9.12 -20.27 -3.79
C ASP A 249 8.34 -21.02 -4.89
N ARG A 250 7.10 -20.60 -5.15
CA ARG A 250 6.27 -21.13 -6.24
C ARG A 250 6.85 -20.83 -7.63
N ALA A 251 7.55 -19.71 -7.78
CA ALA A 251 8.16 -19.30 -9.05
C ALA A 251 9.53 -20.00 -9.32
N GLY A 252 10.02 -20.82 -8.38
CA GLY A 252 11.24 -21.63 -8.55
C GLY A 252 12.54 -20.83 -8.74
N ARG A 253 12.63 -19.64 -8.17
CA ARG A 253 13.84 -18.79 -8.26
C ARG A 253 14.55 -18.72 -6.92
N ASP A 254 15.54 -19.59 -6.79
CA ASP A 254 16.56 -19.48 -5.76
C ASP A 254 17.52 -18.34 -6.14
N CYS A 255 17.72 -17.37 -5.25
CA CYS A 255 18.71 -16.28 -5.42
C CYS A 255 20.17 -16.78 -5.33
N ARG A 256 20.44 -18.05 -5.58
CA ARG A 256 21.81 -18.57 -5.64
C ARG A 256 22.46 -18.14 -6.94
N GLN A 257 23.64 -17.56 -6.83
CA GLN A 257 24.53 -17.21 -7.94
C GLN A 257 24.66 -18.40 -8.89
N PRO A 258 24.67 -18.20 -10.21
CA PRO A 258 25.07 -19.26 -11.14
C PRO A 258 26.50 -19.69 -10.81
N GLY A 259 26.65 -20.93 -10.37
CA GLY A 259 27.95 -21.54 -10.16
C GLY A 259 28.86 -21.39 -11.39
N PRO A 260 30.19 -21.32 -11.22
CA PRO A 260 31.10 -21.17 -12.34
C PRO A 260 30.87 -22.30 -13.33
N ARG A 261 30.66 -21.92 -14.60
CA ARG A 261 30.54 -22.89 -15.70
C ARG A 261 31.83 -23.74 -15.71
N SER A 262 31.71 -25.02 -15.43
CA SER A 262 32.78 -25.97 -15.62
C SER A 262 33.19 -25.92 -17.11
N GLY A 263 34.41 -25.41 -17.36
CA GLY A 263 35.01 -25.39 -18.67
C GLY A 263 35.13 -26.80 -19.20
N GLY A 264 34.48 -27.07 -20.32
CA GLY A 264 34.65 -28.29 -21.07
C GLY A 264 36.11 -28.40 -21.54
N ALA A 265 36.79 -29.43 -21.08
CA ALA A 265 38.12 -29.80 -21.55
C ALA A 265 38.05 -30.12 -23.05
N ALA A 266 38.83 -29.41 -23.85
CA ALA A 266 39.11 -29.78 -25.22
C ALA A 266 39.97 -31.04 -25.22
N GLY A 267 39.44 -32.13 -25.77
CA GLY A 267 40.22 -33.35 -26.05
C GLY A 267 41.21 -33.13 -27.21
N PRO A 268 42.34 -33.86 -27.23
CA PRO A 268 43.38 -33.66 -28.22
C PRO A 268 43.00 -34.28 -29.57
N ALA A 269 43.21 -33.54 -30.65
CA ALA A 269 43.15 -34.05 -32.00
C ALA A 269 44.32 -34.99 -32.24
N ALA A 270 44.04 -36.26 -32.59
CA ALA A 270 45.03 -37.20 -33.15
C ALA A 270 45.18 -36.90 -34.63
N GLY A 271 46.44 -37.03 -35.09
CA GLY A 271 46.87 -36.68 -36.40
C GLY A 271 46.58 -37.70 -37.53
N GLU A 272 46.71 -37.26 -38.68
CA GLU A 272 47.49 -37.71 -39.83
C GLU A 272 47.51 -36.60 -40.88
#